data_e33f894007e685b5944c43319374a557
#
_entry.id   e33f894007e685b5944c43319374a557
#
_cell.length_a   1.000
_cell.length_b   1.000
_cell.length_c   1.000
_cell.angle_alpha   90.00
_cell.angle_beta   90.00
_cell.angle_gamma   90.00
#
_symmetry.space_group_name_H-M   'P 1'
#
loop_
_entity.id
_entity.type
_entity.pdbx_description
1 polymer ?
#
loop_
_entity_poly.entity_id
_entity_poly.type
_entity_poly.pdbx_seq_one_letter_code
_entity_poly.pdbx_strand_id
1 'polypeptide(L)'
;MSVSKARPLVLCGPSGCGKSTLTNRLLKDHPKKFGFSISHTTRGPRPGEVNGREYYFTDRASMQKSVDAGEFIEWAIYNGNMYGTSKKAIQDVLDSGKACVLDIDMQGVTKMKNSGIDCYYIFVKTPSLEELEKRLRSRGTETEESLSKRLEIAKKELAFAETPGNFNRVIINDDLDRAYNEFHETVSKNIICLASS
;
A
#
# COMPACT_ATOMS: atom_id res chain seq x y z
N MET A 1 -11.73 26.40 -14.20
CA MET A 1 -12.04 25.70 -12.93
C MET A 1 -10.88 24.77 -12.65
N SER A 2 -10.12 25.00 -11.57
CA SER A 2 -9.03 24.14 -11.18
C SER A 2 -9.63 22.79 -10.77
N VAL A 3 -9.40 21.75 -11.57
CA VAL A 3 -9.70 20.37 -11.15
C VAL A 3 -8.82 20.10 -9.94
N SER A 4 -9.43 19.98 -8.76
CA SER A 4 -8.73 19.58 -7.55
C SER A 4 -8.04 18.26 -7.83
N LYS A 5 -6.71 18.27 -7.89
CA LYS A 5 -5.90 17.09 -8.17
C LYS A 5 -6.18 16.09 -7.04
N ALA A 6 -6.70 14.92 -7.37
CA ALA A 6 -7.03 13.91 -6.37
C ALA A 6 -5.76 13.56 -5.57
N ARG A 7 -5.86 13.57 -4.23
CA ARG A 7 -4.74 13.20 -3.36
C ARG A 7 -4.44 11.71 -3.49
N PRO A 8 -3.16 11.30 -3.56
CA PRO A 8 -2.83 9.89 -3.45
C PRO A 8 -3.26 9.29 -2.11
N LEU A 9 -3.77 8.06 -2.16
CA LEU A 9 -4.13 7.26 -1.00
C LEU A 9 -3.00 6.31 -0.66
N VAL A 10 -2.43 6.44 0.51
CA VAL A 10 -1.38 5.55 1.02
C VAL A 10 -1.98 4.60 2.05
N LEU A 11 -1.89 3.30 1.78
CA LEU A 11 -2.24 2.24 2.70
C LEU A 11 -0.97 1.65 3.31
N CYS A 12 -1.01 1.43 4.62
CA CYS A 12 0.05 0.77 5.37
C CYS A 12 -0.58 -0.19 6.39
N GLY A 13 0.21 -1.11 6.89
CA GLY A 13 -0.21 -2.07 7.92
C GLY A 13 0.37 -3.45 7.71
N PRO A 14 0.28 -4.32 8.71
CA PRO A 14 0.91 -5.63 8.70
C PRO A 14 0.51 -6.51 7.53
N SER A 15 1.46 -7.31 7.06
CA SER A 15 1.13 -8.37 6.10
C SER A 15 0.06 -9.29 6.70
N GLY A 16 -1.03 -9.54 5.96
CA GLY A 16 -2.15 -10.35 6.46
C GLY A 16 -3.30 -9.58 7.07
N CYS A 17 -3.18 -8.25 7.26
CA CYS A 17 -4.28 -7.45 7.83
C CYS A 17 -5.44 -7.17 6.85
N GLY A 18 -5.30 -7.51 5.55
CA GLY A 18 -6.38 -7.39 4.57
C GLY A 18 -6.32 -6.15 3.65
N LYS A 19 -5.20 -5.40 3.61
CA LYS A 19 -5.03 -4.23 2.72
C LYS A 19 -5.42 -4.51 1.27
N SER A 20 -4.83 -5.55 0.69
CA SER A 20 -5.09 -5.92 -0.71
C SER A 20 -6.55 -6.27 -0.98
N THR A 21 -7.24 -6.89 -0.03
CA THR A 21 -8.67 -7.20 -0.16
C THR A 21 -9.51 -5.92 -0.23
N LEU A 22 -9.25 -4.97 0.67
CA LEU A 22 -9.93 -3.66 0.68
C LEU A 22 -9.61 -2.86 -0.59
N THR A 23 -8.34 -2.82 -0.98
CA THR A 23 -7.89 -2.11 -2.18
C THR A 23 -8.51 -2.68 -3.45
N ASN A 24 -8.47 -4.01 -3.63
CA ASN A 24 -9.04 -4.65 -4.81
C ASN A 24 -10.55 -4.42 -4.93
N ARG A 25 -11.26 -4.43 -3.80
CA ARG A 25 -12.69 -4.10 -3.77
C ARG A 25 -12.93 -2.64 -4.17
N LEU A 26 -12.16 -1.70 -3.64
CA LEU A 26 -12.24 -0.28 -4.03
C LEU A 26 -12.00 -0.06 -5.52
N LEU A 27 -10.94 -0.68 -6.06
CA LEU A 27 -10.61 -0.58 -7.49
C LEU A 27 -11.69 -1.20 -8.39
N LYS A 28 -12.30 -2.29 -7.94
CA LYS A 28 -13.41 -2.97 -8.65
C LYS A 28 -14.68 -2.12 -8.64
N ASP A 29 -15.01 -1.53 -7.50
CA ASP A 29 -16.24 -0.74 -7.34
C ASP A 29 -16.11 0.63 -8.03
N HIS A 30 -14.89 1.18 -8.12
CA HIS A 30 -14.63 2.51 -8.68
C HIS A 30 -13.47 2.53 -9.70
N PRO A 31 -13.52 1.74 -10.79
CA PRO A 31 -12.39 1.57 -11.72
C PRO A 31 -12.03 2.84 -12.50
N LYS A 32 -12.97 3.78 -12.60
CA LYS A 32 -12.76 5.08 -13.27
C LYS A 32 -12.17 6.14 -12.34
N LYS A 33 -12.22 5.93 -11.02
CA LYS A 33 -11.82 6.94 -10.03
C LYS A 33 -10.48 6.64 -9.37
N PHE A 34 -10.11 5.37 -9.26
CA PHE A 34 -8.88 4.92 -8.63
C PHE A 34 -8.01 4.12 -9.58
N GLY A 35 -6.70 4.24 -9.40
CA GLY A 35 -5.69 3.41 -10.03
C GLY A 35 -4.63 3.00 -9.00
N PHE A 36 -4.12 1.78 -9.11
CA PHE A 36 -3.08 1.28 -8.21
C PHE A 36 -1.70 1.66 -8.75
N SER A 37 -0.83 2.17 -7.89
CA SER A 37 0.58 2.38 -8.22
C SER A 37 1.29 1.03 -8.20
N ILE A 38 1.70 0.57 -9.37
CA ILE A 38 2.40 -0.71 -9.51
C ILE A 38 3.85 -0.53 -9.08
N SER A 39 4.26 -1.26 -8.04
CA SER A 39 5.63 -1.22 -7.52
C SER A 39 6.60 -1.96 -8.44
N HIS A 40 7.87 -1.57 -8.38
CA HIS A 40 8.97 -2.30 -9.01
C HIS A 40 9.53 -3.36 -8.06
N THR A 41 10.03 -4.46 -8.61
CA THR A 41 10.74 -5.47 -7.81
C THR A 41 11.81 -6.18 -8.62
N THR A 42 12.89 -6.57 -7.94
CA THR A 42 13.94 -7.43 -8.50
C THR A 42 13.67 -8.92 -8.27
N ARG A 43 12.57 -9.25 -7.61
CA ARG A 43 12.08 -10.62 -7.51
C ARG A 43 11.54 -11.08 -8.87
N GLY A 44 11.87 -12.30 -9.27
CA GLY A 44 11.24 -12.91 -10.44
C GLY A 44 9.71 -13.07 -10.28
N PRO A 45 8.97 -13.08 -11.40
CA PRO A 45 7.52 -13.28 -11.37
C PRO A 45 7.16 -14.68 -10.85
N ARG A 46 6.07 -14.78 -10.10
CA ARG A 46 5.46 -16.06 -9.72
C ARG A 46 4.51 -16.55 -10.82
N PRO A 47 4.11 -17.82 -10.81
CA PRO A 47 3.08 -18.31 -11.74
C PRO A 47 1.83 -17.45 -11.69
N GLY A 48 1.39 -16.96 -12.84
CA GLY A 48 0.21 -16.10 -13.00
C GLY A 48 0.45 -14.61 -12.80
N GLU A 49 1.64 -14.17 -12.34
CA GLU A 49 1.99 -12.75 -12.28
C GLU A 49 2.45 -12.23 -13.65
N VAL A 50 2.01 -11.04 -14.01
CA VAL A 50 2.29 -10.38 -15.29
C VAL A 50 2.99 -9.06 -15.05
N ASN A 51 4.04 -8.80 -15.83
CA ASN A 51 4.76 -7.51 -15.77
C ASN A 51 3.83 -6.35 -16.08
N GLY A 52 3.88 -5.30 -15.24
CA GLY A 52 3.01 -4.13 -15.37
C GLY A 52 1.59 -4.33 -14.82
N ARG A 53 1.30 -5.49 -14.16
CA ARG A 53 0.04 -5.73 -13.48
C ARG A 53 0.23 -5.94 -11.97
N GLU A 54 1.01 -6.94 -11.56
CA GLU A 54 1.34 -7.16 -10.15
C GLU A 54 2.55 -6.33 -9.73
N TYR A 55 3.60 -6.35 -10.56
CA TYR A 55 4.83 -5.58 -10.39
C TYR A 55 5.41 -5.18 -11.74
N TYR A 56 6.24 -4.14 -11.74
CA TYR A 56 7.25 -3.95 -12.77
C TYR A 56 8.47 -4.78 -12.37
N PHE A 57 8.63 -5.94 -13.01
CA PHE A 57 9.77 -6.83 -12.75
C PHE A 57 11.02 -6.29 -13.46
N THR A 58 12.11 -6.15 -12.73
CA THR A 58 13.37 -5.61 -13.23
C THR A 58 14.55 -6.34 -12.60
N ASP A 59 15.74 -6.13 -13.14
CA ASP A 59 16.96 -6.63 -12.52
C ASP A 59 17.51 -5.66 -11.47
N ARG A 60 18.42 -6.16 -10.61
CA ARG A 60 18.97 -5.37 -9.50
C ARG A 60 19.79 -4.18 -9.96
N ALA A 61 20.57 -4.33 -11.05
CA ALA A 61 21.45 -3.28 -11.54
C ALA A 61 20.62 -2.12 -12.12
N SER A 62 19.61 -2.43 -12.92
CA SER A 62 18.67 -1.47 -13.47
C SER A 62 17.90 -0.73 -12.37
N MET A 63 17.40 -1.46 -11.38
CA MET A 63 16.66 -0.83 -10.27
C MET A 63 17.57 0.06 -9.42
N GLN A 64 18.80 -0.38 -9.12
CA GLN A 64 19.77 0.42 -8.37
C GLN A 64 20.11 1.73 -9.11
N LYS A 65 20.33 1.65 -10.43
CA LYS A 65 20.58 2.84 -11.25
C LYS A 65 19.44 3.86 -11.16
N SER A 66 18.19 3.39 -11.24
CA SER A 66 17.00 4.27 -11.09
C SER A 66 16.85 4.82 -9.67
N VAL A 67 17.22 4.05 -8.64
CA VAL A 67 17.30 4.54 -7.25
C VAL A 67 18.33 5.65 -7.12
N ASP A 68 19.53 5.45 -7.65
CA ASP A 68 20.66 6.42 -7.60
C ASP A 68 20.31 7.70 -8.40
N ALA A 69 19.52 7.57 -9.46
CA ALA A 69 18.97 8.69 -10.23
C ALA A 69 17.81 9.42 -9.51
N GLY A 70 17.40 8.97 -8.34
CA GLY A 70 16.31 9.58 -7.56
C GLY A 70 14.93 9.41 -8.18
N GLU A 71 14.71 8.39 -9.02
CA GLU A 71 13.43 8.11 -9.68
C GLU A 71 12.41 7.44 -8.75
N PHE A 72 12.87 6.88 -7.64
CA PHE A 72 12.03 6.26 -6.63
C PHE A 72 11.68 7.23 -5.50
N ILE A 73 10.44 7.15 -5.02
CA ILE A 73 9.99 7.86 -3.82
C ILE A 73 10.43 7.07 -2.59
N GLU A 74 10.23 5.76 -2.66
CA GLU A 74 10.65 4.83 -1.62
C GLU A 74 11.16 3.53 -2.25
N TRP A 75 12.06 2.87 -1.55
CA TRP A 75 12.51 1.52 -1.86
C TRP A 75 13.03 0.84 -0.59
N ALA A 76 12.96 -0.48 -0.58
CA ALA A 76 13.44 -1.32 0.51
C ALA A 76 13.96 -2.66 -0.01
N ILE A 77 14.76 -3.33 0.80
CA ILE A 77 15.19 -4.71 0.54
C ILE A 77 14.38 -5.64 1.46
N TYR A 78 13.71 -6.61 0.86
CA TYR A 78 12.98 -7.64 1.57
C TYR A 78 13.31 -9.02 1.00
N ASN A 79 13.77 -9.94 1.85
CA ASN A 79 14.22 -11.29 1.44
C ASN A 79 15.20 -11.26 0.25
N GLY A 80 16.19 -10.35 0.30
CA GLY A 80 17.23 -10.23 -0.73
C GLY A 80 16.80 -9.54 -2.02
N ASN A 81 15.52 -9.23 -2.20
CA ASN A 81 15.01 -8.51 -3.36
C ASN A 81 14.70 -7.05 -3.03
N MET A 82 14.89 -6.20 -4.02
CA MET A 82 14.48 -4.80 -3.93
C MET A 82 13.00 -4.67 -4.30
N TYR A 83 12.33 -3.78 -3.62
CA TYR A 83 10.96 -3.33 -3.91
C TYR A 83 10.93 -1.82 -3.83
N GLY A 84 10.12 -1.16 -4.63
CA GLY A 84 10.02 0.30 -4.53
C GLY A 84 8.93 0.89 -5.41
N THR A 85 8.54 2.11 -5.05
CA THR A 85 7.52 2.89 -5.74
C THR A 85 8.20 4.03 -6.50
N SER A 86 8.12 4.00 -7.82
CA SER A 86 8.70 5.07 -8.65
C SER A 86 7.78 6.29 -8.72
N LYS A 87 8.37 7.47 -8.87
CA LYS A 87 7.66 8.73 -9.12
C LYS A 87 6.78 8.61 -10.37
N LYS A 88 7.33 7.95 -11.40
CA LYS A 88 6.61 7.74 -12.67
C LYS A 88 5.36 6.88 -12.48
N ALA A 89 5.41 5.80 -11.71
CA ALA A 89 4.25 4.93 -11.50
C ALA A 89 3.07 5.69 -10.83
N ILE A 90 3.37 6.59 -9.90
CA ILE A 90 2.35 7.46 -9.31
C ILE A 90 1.84 8.47 -10.34
N GLN A 91 2.75 9.13 -11.07
CA GLN A 91 2.38 10.15 -12.04
C GLN A 91 1.51 9.58 -13.16
N ASP A 92 1.82 8.39 -13.67
CA ASP A 92 1.04 7.72 -14.72
C ASP A 92 -0.42 7.49 -14.28
N VAL A 93 -0.64 7.13 -13.01
CA VAL A 93 -2.00 7.00 -12.46
C VAL A 93 -2.69 8.37 -12.38
N LEU A 94 -1.99 9.38 -11.85
CA LEU A 94 -2.55 10.74 -11.73
C LEU A 94 -2.87 11.36 -13.09
N ASP A 95 -2.02 11.14 -14.08
CA ASP A 95 -2.21 11.65 -15.46
C ASP A 95 -3.39 10.97 -16.16
N SER A 96 -3.75 9.75 -15.73
CA SER A 96 -5.00 9.09 -16.18
C SER A 96 -6.26 9.70 -15.55
N GLY A 97 -6.15 10.75 -14.74
CA GLY A 97 -7.27 11.41 -14.05
C GLY A 97 -7.81 10.64 -12.84
N LYS A 98 -7.07 9.65 -12.35
CA LYS A 98 -7.47 8.81 -11.22
C LYS A 98 -6.71 9.18 -9.94
N ALA A 99 -7.33 8.90 -8.78
CA ALA A 99 -6.63 8.93 -7.51
C ALA A 99 -5.69 7.71 -7.41
N CYS A 100 -4.42 7.98 -7.09
CA CYS A 100 -3.41 6.92 -6.98
C CYS A 100 -3.51 6.22 -5.64
N VAL A 101 -3.60 4.89 -5.63
CA VAL A 101 -3.57 4.05 -4.43
C VAL A 101 -2.21 3.37 -4.34
N LEU A 102 -1.58 3.47 -3.15
CA LEU A 102 -0.28 2.88 -2.84
C LEU A 102 -0.42 1.94 -1.64
N ASP A 103 0.23 0.77 -1.69
CA ASP A 103 0.41 -0.14 -0.54
C ASP A 103 1.90 -0.19 -0.22
N ILE A 104 2.33 0.50 0.83
CA ILE A 104 3.73 0.64 1.24
C ILE A 104 3.92 0.36 2.72
N ASP A 105 5.14 0.03 3.12
CA ASP A 105 5.49 -0.21 4.52
C ASP A 105 5.70 1.10 5.31
N MET A 106 6.01 1.01 6.61
CA MET A 106 6.22 2.17 7.48
C MET A 106 7.42 3.03 7.04
N GLN A 107 8.46 2.43 6.42
CA GLN A 107 9.60 3.19 5.89
C GLN A 107 9.19 3.97 4.66
N GLY A 108 8.37 3.35 3.79
CA GLY A 108 7.79 3.99 2.63
C GLY A 108 6.87 5.16 3.04
N VAL A 109 6.05 5.00 4.09
CA VAL A 109 5.23 6.09 4.65
C VAL A 109 6.11 7.27 5.07
N THR A 110 7.19 7.02 5.80
CA THR A 110 8.12 8.08 6.25
C THR A 110 8.75 8.80 5.06
N LYS A 111 9.23 8.06 4.06
CA LYS A 111 9.82 8.63 2.84
C LYS A 111 8.80 9.42 2.03
N MET A 112 7.58 8.89 1.89
CA MET A 112 6.50 9.57 1.19
C MET A 112 6.13 10.90 1.84
N LYS A 113 6.05 10.97 3.16
CA LYS A 113 5.82 12.22 3.89
C LYS A 113 6.91 13.25 3.64
N ASN A 114 8.16 12.81 3.56
CA ASN A 114 9.31 13.67 3.29
C ASN A 114 9.43 14.09 1.81
N SER A 115 8.66 13.48 0.91
CA SER A 115 8.68 13.81 -0.52
C SER A 115 7.95 15.11 -0.88
N GLY A 116 7.18 15.67 0.04
CA GLY A 116 6.34 16.86 -0.19
C GLY A 116 5.05 16.58 -0.97
N ILE A 117 4.77 15.33 -1.32
CA ILE A 117 3.50 14.95 -1.96
C ILE A 117 2.40 14.89 -0.89
N ASP A 118 1.35 15.67 -1.07
CA ASP A 118 0.20 15.65 -0.17
C ASP A 118 -0.62 14.37 -0.38
N CYS A 119 -0.49 13.42 0.55
CA CYS A 119 -1.16 12.13 0.53
C CYS A 119 -2.13 11.98 1.71
N TYR A 120 -3.10 11.11 1.56
CA TYR A 120 -3.95 10.66 2.65
C TYR A 120 -3.50 9.28 3.13
N TYR A 121 -3.18 9.14 4.41
CA TYR A 121 -2.56 7.94 4.98
C TYR A 121 -3.57 7.17 5.81
N ILE A 122 -3.80 5.90 5.45
CA ILE A 122 -4.66 4.97 6.18
C ILE A 122 -3.82 3.78 6.66
N PHE A 123 -3.92 3.50 7.96
CA PHE A 123 -3.37 2.28 8.53
C PHE A 123 -4.47 1.23 8.68
N VAL A 124 -4.22 0.02 8.19
CA VAL A 124 -5.15 -1.12 8.35
C VAL A 124 -4.53 -2.12 9.30
N LYS A 125 -5.30 -2.53 10.32
CA LYS A 125 -4.88 -3.56 11.28
C LYS A 125 -5.97 -4.59 11.54
N THR A 126 -5.57 -5.73 12.06
CA THR A 126 -6.47 -6.70 12.70
C THR A 126 -6.85 -6.23 14.10
N PRO A 127 -7.93 -6.75 14.70
CA PRO A 127 -8.32 -6.40 16.08
C PRO A 127 -7.24 -6.74 17.10
N SER A 128 -6.46 -7.79 16.86
CA SER A 128 -5.35 -8.20 17.71
C SER A 128 -4.20 -8.85 16.94
N LEU A 129 -3.09 -9.05 17.60
CA LEU A 129 -1.92 -9.73 17.03
C LEU A 129 -2.18 -11.24 16.84
N GLU A 130 -2.97 -11.84 17.72
CA GLU A 130 -3.41 -13.24 17.65
C GLU A 130 -4.28 -13.48 16.39
N GLU A 131 -5.17 -12.55 16.08
CA GLU A 131 -5.98 -12.64 14.86
C GLU A 131 -5.10 -12.50 13.61
N LEU A 132 -4.07 -11.64 13.66
CA LEU A 132 -3.10 -11.52 12.58
C LEU A 132 -2.33 -12.83 12.38
N GLU A 133 -1.83 -13.42 13.46
CA GLU A 133 -1.12 -14.71 13.43
C GLU A 133 -2.01 -15.80 12.83
N LYS A 134 -3.25 -15.91 13.28
CA LYS A 134 -4.22 -16.87 12.75
C LYS A 134 -4.40 -16.72 11.23
N ARG A 135 -4.53 -15.49 10.74
CA ARG A 135 -4.65 -15.21 9.30
C ARG A 135 -3.38 -15.56 8.52
N LEU A 136 -2.21 -15.30 9.09
CA LEU A 136 -0.94 -15.68 8.46
C LEU A 136 -0.79 -17.20 8.39
N ARG A 137 -1.10 -17.93 9.46
CA ARG A 137 -1.07 -19.40 9.50
C ARG A 137 -2.05 -20.03 8.50
N SER A 138 -3.24 -19.47 8.36
CA SER A 138 -4.28 -20.01 7.45
C SER A 138 -3.89 -19.97 5.97
N ARG A 139 -2.88 -19.17 5.59
CA ARG A 139 -2.36 -19.14 4.22
C ARG A 139 -1.56 -20.39 3.85
N GLY A 140 -1.07 -21.15 4.84
CA GLY A 140 -0.31 -22.39 4.61
C GLY A 140 1.04 -22.22 3.92
N THR A 141 1.53 -20.98 3.75
CA THR A 141 2.77 -20.67 3.03
C THR A 141 3.91 -20.24 3.94
N GLU A 142 3.66 -20.14 5.24
CA GLU A 142 4.63 -19.63 6.22
C GLU A 142 5.30 -20.79 6.97
N THR A 143 6.61 -20.67 7.18
CA THR A 143 7.34 -21.45 8.18
C THR A 143 7.25 -20.74 9.53
N GLU A 144 7.49 -21.46 10.63
CA GLU A 144 7.50 -20.83 11.98
C GLU A 144 8.51 -19.67 12.07
N GLU A 145 9.66 -19.80 11.41
CA GLU A 145 10.66 -18.73 11.38
C GLU A 145 10.15 -17.51 10.60
N SER A 146 9.54 -17.71 9.43
CA SER A 146 8.99 -16.60 8.64
C SER A 146 7.82 -15.92 9.35
N LEU A 147 6.98 -16.71 10.01
CA LEU A 147 5.87 -16.23 10.82
C LEU A 147 6.35 -15.36 11.98
N SER A 148 7.33 -15.85 12.76
CA SER A 148 7.91 -15.10 13.87
C SER A 148 8.46 -13.74 13.41
N LYS A 149 9.24 -13.71 12.32
CA LYS A 149 9.76 -12.48 11.72
C LYS A 149 8.64 -11.50 11.32
N ARG A 150 7.55 -12.01 10.72
CA ARG A 150 6.41 -11.18 10.32
C ARG A 150 5.67 -10.59 11.51
N LEU A 151 5.50 -11.35 12.61
CA LEU A 151 4.88 -10.86 13.82
C LEU A 151 5.74 -9.80 14.51
N GLU A 152 7.07 -9.94 14.51
CA GLU A 152 7.98 -8.91 15.03
C GLU A 152 7.91 -7.61 14.20
N ILE A 153 7.83 -7.72 12.87
CA ILE A 153 7.62 -6.55 12.00
C ILE A 153 6.26 -5.92 12.29
N ALA A 154 5.20 -6.73 12.42
CA ALA A 154 3.86 -6.26 12.73
C ALA A 154 3.78 -5.48 14.04
N LYS A 155 4.48 -5.91 15.09
CA LYS A 155 4.57 -5.15 16.36
C LYS A 155 5.16 -3.76 16.16
N LYS A 156 6.21 -3.64 15.33
CA LYS A 156 6.84 -2.35 15.01
C LYS A 156 5.90 -1.45 14.20
N GLU A 157 5.18 -2.03 13.23
CA GLU A 157 4.21 -1.30 12.40
C GLU A 157 3.03 -0.81 13.24
N LEU A 158 2.53 -1.64 14.17
CA LEU A 158 1.48 -1.24 15.11
C LEU A 158 1.93 -0.08 16.02
N ALA A 159 3.12 -0.17 16.60
CA ALA A 159 3.69 0.92 17.41
C ALA A 159 3.88 2.20 16.60
N PHE A 160 4.33 2.09 15.34
CA PHE A 160 4.45 3.24 14.44
C PHE A 160 3.09 3.88 14.16
N ALA A 161 2.03 3.07 14.04
CA ALA A 161 0.67 3.57 13.81
C ALA A 161 0.07 4.34 14.99
N GLU A 162 0.52 4.04 16.22
CA GLU A 162 0.09 4.74 17.44
C GLU A 162 0.73 6.13 17.58
N THR A 163 1.82 6.40 16.83
CA THR A 163 2.47 7.71 16.86
C THR A 163 1.57 8.76 16.21
N PRO A 164 1.20 9.83 16.94
CA PRO A 164 0.34 10.88 16.41
C PRO A 164 0.89 11.49 15.12
N GLY A 165 0.03 11.71 14.14
CA GLY A 165 0.40 12.32 12.87
C GLY A 165 0.95 11.35 11.81
N ASN A 166 1.20 10.07 12.14
CA ASN A 166 1.66 9.12 11.13
C ASN A 166 0.56 8.73 10.15
N PHE A 167 -0.68 8.62 10.62
CA PHE A 167 -1.82 8.27 9.79
C PHE A 167 -3.00 9.22 10.02
N ASN A 168 -3.77 9.47 8.97
CA ASN A 168 -5.00 10.25 9.03
C ASN A 168 -6.16 9.40 9.59
N ARG A 169 -6.13 8.09 9.36
CA ARG A 169 -7.14 7.13 9.82
C ARG A 169 -6.51 5.78 10.10
N VAL A 170 -7.02 5.11 11.14
CA VAL A 170 -6.74 3.70 11.43
C VAL A 170 -8.05 2.92 11.24
N ILE A 171 -8.00 1.83 10.47
CA ILE A 171 -9.14 0.94 10.20
C ILE A 171 -8.85 -0.42 10.81
N ILE A 172 -9.78 -0.91 11.61
CA ILE A 172 -9.71 -2.26 12.20
C ILE A 172 -10.49 -3.22 11.30
N ASN A 173 -9.78 -4.13 10.66
CA ASN A 173 -10.37 -5.15 9.80
C ASN A 173 -10.65 -6.42 10.60
N ASP A 174 -11.69 -6.39 11.39
CA ASP A 174 -12.25 -7.53 12.12
C ASP A 174 -13.36 -8.22 11.31
N ASP A 175 -14.23 -7.43 10.69
CA ASP A 175 -15.24 -7.84 9.71
C ASP A 175 -14.96 -7.11 8.40
N LEU A 176 -14.91 -7.86 7.29
CA LEU A 176 -14.50 -7.31 6.00
C LEU A 176 -15.49 -6.27 5.46
N ASP A 177 -16.80 -6.51 5.60
CA ASP A 177 -17.79 -5.58 5.04
C ASP A 177 -17.85 -4.29 5.86
N ARG A 178 -17.76 -4.39 7.18
CA ARG A 178 -17.67 -3.22 8.07
C ARG A 178 -16.41 -2.42 7.79
N ALA A 179 -15.26 -3.09 7.74
CA ALA A 179 -13.98 -2.43 7.44
C ALA A 179 -13.99 -1.78 6.06
N TYR A 180 -14.59 -2.44 5.06
CA TYR A 180 -14.70 -1.86 3.72
C TYR A 180 -15.63 -0.65 3.70
N ASN A 181 -16.76 -0.68 4.38
CA ASN A 181 -17.66 0.45 4.45
C ASN A 181 -17.00 1.67 5.09
N GLU A 182 -16.29 1.48 6.23
CA GLU A 182 -15.50 2.53 6.86
C GLU A 182 -14.39 3.07 5.95
N PHE A 183 -13.67 2.16 5.28
CA PHE A 183 -12.63 2.50 4.31
C PHE A 183 -13.18 3.32 3.14
N HIS A 184 -14.25 2.83 2.52
CA HIS A 184 -14.92 3.48 1.39
C HIS A 184 -15.44 4.87 1.77
N GLU A 185 -16.10 5.02 2.92
CA GLU A 185 -16.59 6.30 3.42
C GLU A 185 -15.44 7.29 3.66
N THR A 186 -14.36 6.82 4.31
CA THR A 186 -13.16 7.62 4.57
C THR A 186 -12.53 8.13 3.27
N VAL A 187 -12.36 7.25 2.29
CA VAL A 187 -11.77 7.57 0.98
C VAL A 187 -12.67 8.52 0.19
N SER A 188 -13.98 8.27 0.19
CA SER A 188 -14.96 9.10 -0.51
C SER A 188 -14.98 10.53 0.01
N LYS A 189 -14.85 10.73 1.31
CA LYS A 189 -14.85 12.07 1.93
C LYS A 189 -13.53 12.84 1.73
N ASN A 190 -12.40 12.15 1.70
CA ASN A 190 -11.10 12.80 1.84
C ASN A 190 -10.24 12.80 0.57
N ILE A 191 -10.50 11.89 -0.36
CA ILE A 191 -9.66 11.70 -1.56
C ILE A 191 -10.38 12.21 -2.81
N ILE A 192 -11.62 11.84 -2.95
CA ILE A 192 -12.45 12.25 -4.06
C ILE A 192 -13.63 12.98 -3.44
N CYS A 193 -13.74 14.27 -3.69
CA CYS A 193 -15.00 14.93 -3.52
C CYS A 193 -15.98 14.25 -4.50
N LEU A 194 -16.62 13.19 -4.04
CA LEU A 194 -17.70 12.55 -4.78
C LEU A 194 -18.84 13.55 -4.74
N ALA A 195 -18.84 14.50 -5.69
CA ALA A 195 -20.04 15.23 -5.99
C ALA A 195 -21.13 14.19 -6.16
N SER A 196 -22.10 14.25 -5.28
CA SER A 196 -23.31 13.44 -5.32
C SER A 196 -23.87 13.55 -6.73
N SER A 197 -23.87 12.45 -7.45
CA SER A 197 -24.55 12.33 -8.76
C SER A 197 -26.03 12.24 -8.49
#